data_c0e4271872f820e7aee011fa3970a082
#
_entry.id   c0e4271872f820e7aee011fa3970a082
#
_cell.length_a   1.000
_cell.length_b   1.000
_cell.length_c   1.000
_cell.angle_alpha   90.00
_cell.angle_beta   90.00
_cell.angle_gamma   90.00
#
_symmetry.space_group_name_H-M   'P 1'
#
loop_
_entity.id
_entity.type
_entity.pdbx_description
1 polymer ?
#
loop_
_entity_poly.entity_id
_entity_poly.type
_entity_poly.pdbx_seq_one_letter_code
_entity_poly.pdbx_strand_id
1 'polypeptide(L)'
;FQSRHLGLQLPDEIEDIKHTLWAIAEQMEASVELDRILQLAEDAPLLSMDEKLYTQMLPKQKSSEMQVKIAVAYDEAFCFYYEDNLRMLEQAGAQLCFFSPLRDACLPKDIQGIVLGGGYPELYAKELADNKPMREEVCKALQSGLPALAECGGFMYLHDSIETQEKKTYPMVGYLHGTCAYTGHLVRFGYVGIQEKTPLFLPEKTEIRGHEFHYFDSSDNGNAFHAAKPMRSRGWDCMQAGSSYAAGFPHLYYYSNPEFALNFVDTCRRYKG
;
A
#
# COMPACT_ATOMS: atom_id res chain seq x y z
N PHE A 1 18.54 14.43 9.50
CA PHE A 1 17.18 14.22 8.95
C PHE A 1 16.13 14.59 9.99
N GLN A 2 15.07 15.25 9.55
CA GLN A 2 13.92 15.53 10.41
C GLN A 2 13.00 14.31 10.45
N SER A 3 12.35 14.07 11.59
CA SER A 3 11.43 12.96 11.79
C SER A 3 9.99 13.46 11.76
N ARG A 4 9.08 12.67 11.18
CA ARG A 4 7.62 12.83 11.22
C ARG A 4 6.99 11.82 12.18
N HIS A 5 5.69 11.96 12.43
CA HIS A 5 4.94 11.03 13.29
C HIS A 5 4.92 9.57 12.79
N LEU A 6 5.07 9.33 11.48
CA LEU A 6 5.18 7.98 10.89
C LEU A 6 6.60 7.63 10.43
N GLY A 7 7.58 8.49 10.65
CA GLY A 7 8.95 8.24 10.23
C GLY A 7 9.67 9.47 9.70
N LEU A 8 10.60 9.25 8.77
CA LEU A 8 11.40 10.30 8.16
C LEU A 8 10.64 11.04 7.04
N GLN A 9 11.10 12.25 6.72
CA GLN A 9 10.66 12.94 5.51
C GLN A 9 11.03 12.12 4.26
N LEU A 10 10.26 12.30 3.19
CA LEU A 10 10.61 11.70 1.91
C LEU A 10 11.89 12.33 1.35
N PRO A 11 12.73 11.57 0.63
CA PRO A 11 13.96 12.08 0.06
C PRO A 11 13.76 13.34 -0.79
N ASP A 12 12.70 13.41 -1.58
CA ASP A 12 12.38 14.53 -2.46
C ASP A 12 11.91 15.80 -1.73
N GLU A 13 11.56 15.67 -0.43
CA GLU A 13 11.16 16.79 0.42
C GLU A 13 12.34 17.37 1.24
N ILE A 14 13.52 16.73 1.17
CA ILE A 14 14.71 17.17 1.92
C ILE A 14 15.50 18.12 1.03
N GLU A 15 15.48 19.40 1.40
CA GLU A 15 16.33 20.40 0.79
C GLU A 15 17.80 20.03 0.98
N ASP A 16 18.58 20.03 -0.10
CA ASP A 16 20.00 19.67 -0.10
C ASP A 16 20.36 18.28 0.48
N ILE A 17 19.54 17.27 0.14
CA ILE A 17 19.77 15.88 0.57
C ILE A 17 21.19 15.38 0.24
N LYS A 18 21.78 15.83 -0.89
CA LYS A 18 23.13 15.43 -1.31
C LYS A 18 24.18 15.87 -0.30
N HIS A 19 24.11 17.10 0.19
CA HIS A 19 25.04 17.61 1.21
C HIS A 19 24.91 16.79 2.51
N THR A 20 23.68 16.50 2.93
CA THR A 20 23.43 15.66 4.11
C THR A 20 24.01 14.25 3.95
N LEU A 21 23.86 13.64 2.77
CA LEU A 21 24.44 12.31 2.48
C LEU A 21 25.97 12.35 2.47
N TRP A 22 26.59 13.41 1.92
CA TRP A 22 28.05 13.59 1.97
C TRP A 22 28.56 13.70 3.41
N ALA A 23 27.91 14.49 4.25
CA ALA A 23 28.30 14.63 5.66
C ALA A 23 28.19 13.29 6.42
N ILE A 24 27.17 12.46 6.10
CA ILE A 24 27.05 11.10 6.65
C ILE A 24 28.18 10.21 6.15
N ALA A 25 28.52 10.26 4.86
CA ALA A 25 29.60 9.48 4.27
C ALA A 25 30.95 9.82 4.92
N GLU A 26 31.29 11.09 5.08
CA GLU A 26 32.50 11.54 5.79
C GLU A 26 32.55 11.01 7.24
N GLN A 27 31.41 11.05 7.95
CA GLN A 27 31.33 10.53 9.32
C GLN A 27 31.51 9.00 9.33
N MET A 28 30.99 8.28 8.36
CA MET A 28 31.17 6.83 8.24
C MET A 28 32.64 6.48 7.97
N GLU A 29 33.29 7.16 7.03
CA GLU A 29 34.74 6.97 6.77
C GLU A 29 35.60 7.21 7.99
N ALA A 30 35.24 8.20 8.80
CA ALA A 30 35.98 8.54 10.03
C ALA A 30 35.77 7.56 11.19
N SER A 31 34.66 6.85 11.24
CA SER A 31 34.22 6.08 12.43
C SER A 31 34.00 4.60 12.18
N VAL A 32 34.02 4.14 10.95
CA VAL A 32 33.74 2.74 10.57
C VAL A 32 34.88 2.16 9.76
N GLU A 33 35.31 0.96 10.08
CA GLU A 33 36.32 0.20 9.31
C GLU A 33 35.68 -0.38 8.03
N LEU A 34 35.49 0.48 7.00
CA LEU A 34 34.79 0.09 5.75
C LEU A 34 35.48 -1.08 5.04
N ASP A 35 36.83 -1.07 4.96
CA ASP A 35 37.59 -2.16 4.36
C ASP A 35 37.35 -3.50 5.07
N ARG A 36 37.20 -3.46 6.40
CA ARG A 36 36.87 -4.65 7.19
C ARG A 36 35.47 -5.17 6.90
N ILE A 37 34.50 -4.28 6.71
CA ILE A 37 33.13 -4.67 6.30
C ILE A 37 33.15 -5.31 4.94
N LEU A 38 33.87 -4.73 3.96
CA LEU A 38 34.00 -5.28 2.60
C LEU A 38 34.64 -6.66 2.63
N GLN A 39 35.73 -6.83 3.39
CA GLN A 39 36.37 -8.13 3.54
C GLN A 39 35.40 -9.18 4.15
N LEU A 40 34.63 -8.83 5.18
CA LEU A 40 33.63 -9.73 5.76
C LEU A 40 32.54 -10.10 4.76
N ALA A 41 32.16 -9.19 3.87
CA ALA A 41 31.20 -9.46 2.81
C ALA A 41 31.76 -10.39 1.73
N GLU A 42 33.04 -10.21 1.35
CA GLU A 42 33.73 -11.08 0.39
C GLU A 42 33.94 -12.50 0.94
N ASP A 43 34.26 -12.60 2.23
CA ASP A 43 34.47 -13.88 2.93
C ASP A 43 33.14 -14.60 3.26
N ALA A 44 31.98 -13.94 3.07
CA ALA A 44 30.69 -14.54 3.36
C ALA A 44 30.42 -15.76 2.46
N PRO A 45 29.90 -16.87 3.00
CA PRO A 45 29.59 -18.03 2.19
C PRO A 45 28.47 -17.70 1.19
N LEU A 46 28.59 -18.25 -0.03
CA LEU A 46 27.54 -18.12 -1.02
C LEU A 46 26.20 -18.64 -0.49
N LEU A 47 25.19 -17.80 -0.51
CA LEU A 47 23.83 -18.22 -0.20
C LEU A 47 23.31 -19.10 -1.33
N SER A 48 23.16 -20.40 -1.07
CA SER A 48 22.49 -21.29 -2.01
C SER A 48 21.00 -21.06 -1.97
N MET A 49 20.44 -20.50 -3.04
CA MET A 49 19.01 -20.38 -3.21
C MET A 49 18.47 -21.63 -3.88
N ASP A 50 17.44 -22.25 -3.29
CA ASP A 50 16.70 -23.31 -3.97
C ASP A 50 15.81 -22.67 -5.05
N GLU A 51 16.29 -22.69 -6.29
CA GLU A 51 15.56 -22.13 -7.45
C GLU A 51 14.16 -22.74 -7.61
N LYS A 52 13.97 -23.99 -7.16
CA LYS A 52 12.64 -24.64 -7.19
C LYS A 52 11.70 -24.00 -6.19
N LEU A 53 12.19 -23.69 -5.00
CA LEU A 53 11.40 -23.00 -3.97
C LEU A 53 11.02 -21.59 -4.43
N TYR A 54 11.98 -20.85 -4.98
CA TYR A 54 11.75 -19.52 -5.54
C TYR A 54 10.71 -19.54 -6.67
N THR A 55 10.87 -20.46 -7.64
CA THR A 55 9.94 -20.61 -8.78
C THR A 55 8.54 -21.08 -8.35
N GLN A 56 8.42 -21.80 -7.24
CA GLN A 56 7.12 -22.19 -6.67
C GLN A 56 6.40 -21.03 -5.97
N MET A 57 7.17 -20.04 -5.46
CA MET A 57 6.61 -18.84 -4.81
C MET A 57 6.18 -17.77 -5.81
N LEU A 58 6.66 -17.84 -7.06
CA LEU A 58 6.26 -16.89 -8.10
C LEU A 58 4.89 -17.28 -8.69
N PRO A 59 4.04 -16.30 -8.99
CA PRO A 59 2.80 -16.54 -9.69
C PRO A 59 3.10 -17.22 -11.03
N LYS A 60 2.44 -18.33 -11.30
CA LYS A 60 2.53 -18.97 -12.62
C LYS A 60 1.70 -18.15 -13.60
N GLN A 61 2.36 -17.25 -14.32
CA GLN A 61 1.74 -16.49 -15.39
C GLN A 61 1.16 -17.48 -16.42
N LYS A 62 -0.13 -17.41 -16.66
CA LYS A 62 -0.74 -18.07 -17.81
C LYS A 62 -0.33 -17.31 -19.05
N SER A 63 0.66 -17.79 -19.77
CA SER A 63 1.44 -17.12 -20.82
C SER A 63 0.67 -16.68 -22.08
N SER A 64 -0.65 -16.69 -22.09
CA SER A 64 -1.49 -16.31 -23.24
C SER A 64 -2.59 -15.29 -22.91
N GLU A 65 -2.64 -14.76 -21.69
CA GLU A 65 -3.70 -13.85 -21.29
C GLU A 65 -3.31 -12.39 -21.55
N MET A 66 -4.29 -11.59 -21.97
CA MET A 66 -4.13 -10.15 -22.22
C MET A 66 -3.69 -9.44 -20.94
N GLN A 67 -2.71 -8.56 -21.04
CA GLN A 67 -2.29 -7.70 -19.93
C GLN A 67 -3.45 -6.87 -19.41
N VAL A 68 -3.53 -6.74 -18.09
CA VAL A 68 -4.55 -5.99 -17.38
C VAL A 68 -3.96 -4.65 -16.94
N LYS A 69 -4.59 -3.54 -17.32
CA LYS A 69 -4.13 -2.22 -16.87
C LYS A 69 -4.62 -1.93 -15.45
N ILE A 70 -3.71 -1.71 -14.54
CA ILE A 70 -4.00 -1.34 -13.15
C ILE A 70 -3.42 0.05 -12.88
N ALA A 71 -4.30 0.99 -12.52
CA ALA A 71 -3.88 2.31 -12.06
C ALA A 71 -3.29 2.22 -10.66
N VAL A 72 -2.14 2.85 -10.44
CA VAL A 72 -1.46 2.90 -9.13
C VAL A 72 -1.29 4.36 -8.74
N ALA A 73 -1.90 4.78 -7.64
CA ALA A 73 -1.71 6.13 -7.11
C ALA A 73 -0.26 6.29 -6.63
N TYR A 74 0.46 7.26 -7.17
CA TYR A 74 1.86 7.46 -6.83
C TYR A 74 2.23 8.95 -6.85
N ASP A 75 2.34 9.53 -5.67
CA ASP A 75 2.80 10.88 -5.43
C ASP A 75 3.19 11.04 -3.94
N GLU A 76 3.41 12.26 -3.47
CA GLU A 76 3.82 12.54 -2.09
C GLU A 76 2.77 12.11 -1.05
N ALA A 77 1.49 12.07 -1.43
CA ALA A 77 0.41 11.59 -0.57
C ALA A 77 0.30 10.06 -0.55
N PHE A 78 0.77 9.38 -1.62
CA PHE A 78 0.64 7.93 -1.82
C PHE A 78 1.99 7.35 -2.29
N CYS A 79 2.91 7.12 -1.37
CA CYS A 79 4.29 6.72 -1.68
C CYS A 79 4.75 5.44 -0.98
N PHE A 80 3.93 4.86 -0.11
CA PHE A 80 4.32 3.66 0.65
C PHE A 80 3.88 2.40 -0.08
N TYR A 81 4.77 1.88 -0.90
CA TYR A 81 4.60 0.62 -1.60
C TYR A 81 5.78 -0.30 -1.32
N TYR A 82 5.51 -1.58 -1.17
CA TYR A 82 6.55 -2.57 -1.37
C TYR A 82 6.78 -2.73 -2.87
N GLU A 83 7.99 -2.46 -3.34
CA GLU A 83 8.38 -2.71 -4.73
C GLU A 83 8.11 -4.17 -5.13
N ASP A 84 8.31 -5.09 -4.19
CA ASP A 84 8.00 -6.51 -4.38
C ASP A 84 6.52 -6.74 -4.70
N ASN A 85 5.60 -6.02 -4.04
CA ASN A 85 4.17 -6.13 -4.33
C ASN A 85 3.83 -5.65 -5.74
N LEU A 86 4.42 -4.52 -6.17
CA LEU A 86 4.23 -4.00 -7.53
C LEU A 86 4.75 -5.00 -8.57
N ARG A 87 5.94 -5.55 -8.36
CA ARG A 87 6.50 -6.62 -9.22
C ARG A 87 5.63 -7.87 -9.23
N MET A 88 5.04 -8.25 -8.10
CA MET A 88 4.14 -9.40 -8.05
C MET A 88 2.88 -9.18 -8.91
N LEU A 89 2.31 -7.98 -8.90
CA LEU A 89 1.18 -7.64 -9.79
C LEU A 89 1.59 -7.72 -11.26
N GLU A 90 2.77 -7.23 -11.63
CA GLU A 90 3.30 -7.34 -12.99
C GLU A 90 3.54 -8.81 -13.39
N GLN A 91 4.11 -9.60 -12.50
CA GLN A 91 4.29 -11.04 -12.70
C GLN A 91 2.96 -11.79 -12.84
N ALA A 92 1.90 -11.32 -12.19
CA ALA A 92 0.54 -11.84 -12.35
C ALA A 92 -0.12 -11.40 -13.68
N GLY A 93 0.53 -10.54 -14.48
CA GLY A 93 0.07 -10.09 -15.78
C GLY A 93 -0.56 -8.69 -15.79
N ALA A 94 -0.29 -7.87 -14.77
CA ALA A 94 -0.69 -6.48 -14.76
C ALA A 94 0.29 -5.59 -15.54
N GLN A 95 -0.24 -4.56 -16.22
CA GLN A 95 0.49 -3.38 -16.65
C GLN A 95 0.17 -2.26 -15.67
N LEU A 96 1.15 -1.80 -14.92
CA LEU A 96 0.97 -0.73 -13.95
C LEU A 96 1.00 0.63 -14.64
N CYS A 97 -0.02 1.46 -14.37
CA CYS A 97 -0.17 2.81 -14.89
C CYS A 97 -0.21 3.78 -13.70
N PHE A 98 0.90 4.45 -13.43
CA PHE A 98 0.99 5.38 -12.30
C PHE A 98 0.23 6.67 -12.59
N PHE A 99 -0.43 7.21 -11.57
CA PHE A 99 -1.13 8.49 -11.62
C PHE A 99 -1.00 9.23 -10.29
N SER A 100 -1.17 10.55 -10.31
CA SER A 100 -1.08 11.39 -9.12
C SER A 100 -2.47 11.88 -8.69
N PRO A 101 -3.03 11.39 -7.58
CA PRO A 101 -4.25 11.99 -7.02
C PRO A 101 -4.13 13.48 -6.68
N LEU A 102 -2.93 13.98 -6.43
CA LEU A 102 -2.68 15.41 -6.16
C LEU A 102 -2.72 16.27 -7.42
N ARG A 103 -2.25 15.77 -8.58
CA ARG A 103 -1.96 16.59 -9.76
C ARG A 103 -2.77 16.24 -11.00
N ASP A 104 -3.10 14.96 -11.18
CA ASP A 104 -3.83 14.54 -12.36
C ASP A 104 -5.31 14.87 -12.22
N ALA A 105 -5.93 15.29 -13.33
CA ALA A 105 -7.35 15.62 -13.36
C ALA A 105 -8.24 14.40 -13.61
N CYS A 106 -7.68 13.29 -14.09
CA CYS A 106 -8.41 12.07 -14.43
C CYS A 106 -7.55 10.82 -14.25
N LEU A 107 -8.21 9.68 -14.12
CA LEU A 107 -7.57 8.37 -14.11
C LEU A 107 -6.95 8.01 -15.47
N PRO A 108 -5.93 7.15 -15.52
CA PRO A 108 -5.45 6.58 -16.77
C PRO A 108 -6.58 5.85 -17.52
N LYS A 109 -6.56 5.93 -18.85
CA LYS A 109 -7.60 5.34 -19.69
C LYS A 109 -7.54 3.81 -19.74
N ASP A 110 -8.72 3.20 -19.89
CA ASP A 110 -8.88 1.76 -20.10
C ASP A 110 -8.32 0.92 -18.95
N ILE A 111 -8.38 1.42 -17.73
CA ILE A 111 -7.97 0.68 -16.54
C ILE A 111 -9.02 -0.38 -16.16
N GLN A 112 -8.53 -1.48 -15.63
CA GLN A 112 -9.35 -2.62 -15.18
C GLN A 112 -9.20 -2.86 -13.68
N GLY A 113 -8.39 -2.06 -12.99
CA GLY A 113 -8.21 -2.09 -11.55
C GLY A 113 -7.50 -0.84 -11.05
N ILE A 114 -7.57 -0.61 -9.74
CA ILE A 114 -6.89 0.50 -9.08
C ILE A 114 -6.26 0.04 -7.76
N VAL A 115 -5.06 0.55 -7.49
CA VAL A 115 -4.34 0.36 -6.22
C VAL A 115 -4.03 1.72 -5.63
N LEU A 116 -4.50 1.94 -4.42
CA LEU A 116 -4.29 3.14 -3.61
C LEU A 116 -3.46 2.72 -2.39
N GLY A 117 -2.18 2.98 -2.42
CA GLY A 117 -1.25 2.58 -1.36
C GLY A 117 -1.27 3.50 -0.15
N GLY A 118 -0.39 3.20 0.77
CA GLY A 118 -0.15 4.05 1.93
C GLY A 118 0.63 5.33 1.61
N GLY A 119 0.76 6.19 2.59
CA GLY A 119 1.44 7.47 2.48
C GLY A 119 1.00 8.43 3.55
N TYR A 120 0.96 9.71 3.19
CA TYR A 120 0.59 10.82 4.06
C TYR A 120 -0.56 11.67 3.50
N PRO A 121 -1.74 11.10 3.18
CA PRO A 121 -2.84 11.88 2.62
C PRO A 121 -3.33 12.99 3.55
N GLU A 122 -3.14 12.85 4.86
CA GLU A 122 -3.49 13.87 5.83
C GLU A 122 -2.63 15.13 5.75
N LEU A 123 -1.39 15.03 5.29
CA LEU A 123 -0.51 16.17 5.08
C LEU A 123 -0.87 16.97 3.83
N TYR A 124 -1.51 16.31 2.87
CA TYR A 124 -1.96 16.87 1.60
C TYR A 124 -3.49 16.89 1.49
N ALA A 125 -4.18 16.87 2.65
CA ALA A 125 -5.63 16.72 2.69
C ALA A 125 -6.36 17.87 1.98
N LYS A 126 -5.80 19.09 2.04
CA LYS A 126 -6.36 20.25 1.34
C LYS A 126 -6.22 20.09 -0.18
N GLU A 127 -5.06 19.75 -0.67
CA GLU A 127 -4.77 19.56 -2.09
C GLU A 127 -5.60 18.43 -2.69
N LEU A 128 -5.71 17.30 -1.98
CA LEU A 128 -6.58 16.20 -2.35
C LEU A 128 -8.06 16.61 -2.39
N ALA A 129 -8.49 17.42 -1.42
CA ALA A 129 -9.86 17.95 -1.38
C ALA A 129 -10.13 18.92 -2.54
N ASP A 130 -9.16 19.76 -2.89
CA ASP A 130 -9.26 20.72 -3.99
C ASP A 130 -9.30 20.03 -5.36
N ASN A 131 -8.70 18.84 -5.51
CA ASN A 131 -8.77 18.03 -6.73
C ASN A 131 -10.10 17.25 -6.84
N LYS A 132 -11.19 18.00 -6.88
CA LYS A 132 -12.54 17.44 -6.99
C LYS A 132 -12.75 16.54 -8.21
N PRO A 133 -12.24 16.87 -9.43
CA PRO A 133 -12.41 16.00 -10.59
C PRO A 133 -11.87 14.59 -10.35
N MET A 134 -10.67 14.45 -9.80
CA MET A 134 -10.07 13.15 -9.52
C MET A 134 -10.87 12.36 -8.48
N ARG A 135 -11.30 13.01 -7.39
CA ARG A 135 -12.11 12.35 -6.36
C ARG A 135 -13.44 11.80 -6.92
N GLU A 136 -14.13 12.61 -7.73
CA GLU A 136 -15.39 12.22 -8.38
C GLU A 136 -15.19 11.08 -9.36
N GLU A 137 -14.08 11.08 -10.11
CA GLU A 137 -13.78 10.02 -11.07
C GLU A 137 -13.44 8.70 -10.38
N VAL A 138 -12.59 8.73 -9.32
CA VAL A 138 -12.31 7.55 -8.50
C VAL A 138 -13.60 7.01 -7.90
N CYS A 139 -14.45 7.86 -7.33
CA CYS A 139 -15.74 7.44 -6.76
C CYS A 139 -16.61 6.74 -7.80
N LYS A 140 -16.78 7.34 -8.98
CA LYS A 140 -17.58 6.76 -10.08
C LYS A 140 -17.01 5.43 -10.56
N ALA A 141 -15.69 5.34 -10.72
CA ALA A 141 -15.04 4.11 -11.15
C ALA A 141 -15.28 2.97 -10.13
N LEU A 142 -15.16 3.24 -8.83
CA LEU A 142 -15.45 2.25 -7.79
C LEU A 142 -16.94 1.88 -7.73
N GLN A 143 -17.83 2.85 -7.89
CA GLN A 143 -19.29 2.61 -7.98
C GLN A 143 -19.68 1.76 -9.20
N SER A 144 -18.92 1.84 -10.31
CA SER A 144 -19.10 0.98 -11.48
C SER A 144 -18.54 -0.44 -11.28
N GLY A 145 -17.96 -0.74 -10.11
CA GLY A 145 -17.41 -2.05 -9.76
C GLY A 145 -15.95 -2.25 -10.17
N LEU A 146 -15.21 -1.17 -10.47
CA LEU A 146 -13.77 -1.27 -10.75
C LEU A 146 -13.07 -1.98 -9.57
N PRO A 147 -12.33 -3.08 -9.79
CA PRO A 147 -11.58 -3.74 -8.75
C PRO A 147 -10.55 -2.84 -8.08
N ALA A 148 -10.50 -2.88 -6.74
CA ALA A 148 -9.66 -1.96 -5.99
C ALA A 148 -8.98 -2.60 -4.78
N LEU A 149 -7.73 -2.20 -4.55
CA LEU A 149 -7.01 -2.39 -3.28
C LEU A 149 -6.68 -1.01 -2.72
N ALA A 150 -7.03 -0.77 -1.45
CA ALA A 150 -6.72 0.48 -0.77
C ALA A 150 -6.13 0.20 0.62
N GLU A 151 -4.88 0.59 0.82
CA GLU A 151 -4.13 0.35 2.04
C GLU A 151 -3.82 1.66 2.76
N CYS A 152 -4.03 1.70 4.08
CA CYS A 152 -3.65 2.81 4.98
C CYS A 152 -4.08 4.19 4.44
N GLY A 153 -3.17 4.97 3.87
CA GLY A 153 -3.48 6.27 3.26
C GLY A 153 -4.53 6.18 2.15
N GLY A 154 -4.46 5.14 1.30
CA GLY A 154 -5.46 4.87 0.27
C GLY A 154 -6.84 4.57 0.85
N PHE A 155 -6.90 3.82 1.95
CA PHE A 155 -8.14 3.59 2.68
C PHE A 155 -8.71 4.91 3.25
N MET A 156 -7.86 5.76 3.84
CA MET A 156 -8.27 7.08 4.35
C MET A 156 -8.85 7.96 3.22
N TYR A 157 -8.23 7.94 2.04
CA TYR A 157 -8.67 8.73 0.89
C TYR A 157 -10.04 8.30 0.35
N LEU A 158 -10.41 7.01 0.49
CA LEU A 158 -11.72 6.52 0.04
C LEU A 158 -12.89 6.95 0.92
N HIS A 159 -12.67 7.45 2.13
CA HIS A 159 -13.73 7.92 3.06
C HIS A 159 -14.42 9.20 2.57
N ASP A 160 -15.49 9.56 3.27
CA ASP A 160 -16.16 10.87 3.08
C ASP A 160 -15.22 12.02 3.39
N SER A 161 -14.36 11.87 4.41
CA SER A 161 -13.46 12.94 4.85
C SER A 161 -12.26 12.44 5.68
N ILE A 162 -11.22 13.30 5.73
CA ILE A 162 -10.11 13.20 6.69
C ILE A 162 -10.17 14.41 7.63
N GLU A 163 -10.12 14.17 8.95
CA GLU A 163 -9.90 15.20 9.97
C GLU A 163 -8.40 15.20 10.35
N THR A 164 -7.71 16.28 10.04
CA THR A 164 -6.26 16.42 10.30
C THR A 164 -5.96 16.62 11.79
N GLN A 165 -4.66 16.65 12.13
CA GLN A 165 -4.19 16.94 13.48
C GLN A 165 -4.67 18.32 14.00
N GLU A 166 -4.80 19.30 13.10
CA GLU A 166 -5.30 20.65 13.41
C GLU A 166 -6.84 20.72 13.51
N LYS A 167 -7.51 19.57 13.53
CA LYS A 167 -8.98 19.47 13.60
C LYS A 167 -9.71 20.12 12.42
N LYS A 168 -9.06 20.18 11.26
CA LYS A 168 -9.67 20.60 10.00
C LYS A 168 -10.15 19.36 9.25
N THR A 169 -11.37 19.40 8.77
CA THR A 169 -11.98 18.31 8.00
C THR A 169 -11.97 18.66 6.53
N TYR A 170 -11.47 17.73 5.72
CA TYR A 170 -11.38 17.87 4.28
C TYR A 170 -12.14 16.73 3.59
N PRO A 171 -12.99 17.04 2.58
CA PRO A 171 -13.71 16.01 1.83
C PRO A 171 -12.75 15.16 1.00
N MET A 172 -13.00 13.86 0.98
CA MET A 172 -12.24 12.88 0.21
C MET A 172 -13.12 12.23 -0.89
N VAL A 173 -12.83 11.02 -1.31
CA VAL A 173 -13.53 10.34 -2.41
C VAL A 173 -15.01 10.09 -2.11
N GLY A 174 -15.36 9.78 -0.86
CA GLY A 174 -16.74 9.51 -0.45
C GLY A 174 -17.31 8.21 -0.98
N TYR A 175 -16.47 7.23 -1.28
CA TYR A 175 -16.89 5.87 -1.65
C TYR A 175 -17.20 5.03 -0.40
N LEU A 176 -16.36 5.15 0.62
CA LEU A 176 -16.57 4.57 1.94
C LEU A 176 -17.14 5.64 2.88
N HIS A 177 -18.20 5.29 3.59
CA HIS A 177 -18.80 6.23 4.54
C HIS A 177 -17.95 6.38 5.79
N GLY A 178 -17.97 7.59 6.35
CA GLY A 178 -17.31 7.92 7.60
C GLY A 178 -16.11 8.84 7.44
N THR A 179 -15.43 9.06 8.56
CA THR A 179 -14.30 9.98 8.66
C THR A 179 -13.09 9.26 9.24
N CYS A 180 -11.91 9.48 8.65
CA CYS A 180 -10.64 9.14 9.27
C CYS A 180 -10.13 10.35 10.04
N ALA A 181 -9.83 10.19 11.34
CA ALA A 181 -9.42 11.27 12.22
C ALA A 181 -8.12 10.96 12.96
N TYR A 182 -7.32 12.00 13.19
CA TYR A 182 -6.12 11.90 14.01
C TYR A 182 -6.48 11.64 15.48
N THR A 183 -5.89 10.59 16.08
CA THR A 183 -6.23 10.13 17.43
C THR A 183 -5.30 10.70 18.51
N GLY A 184 -4.17 11.29 18.12
CA GLY A 184 -3.15 11.77 19.07
C GLY A 184 -2.24 10.66 19.64
N HIS A 185 -2.49 9.41 19.29
CA HIS A 185 -1.69 8.27 19.73
C HIS A 185 -1.61 7.19 18.65
N LEU A 186 -0.68 6.26 18.80
CA LEU A 186 -0.51 5.14 17.89
C LEU A 186 -1.66 4.13 18.09
N VAL A 187 -2.51 3.96 17.07
CA VAL A 187 -3.69 3.09 17.14
C VAL A 187 -3.31 1.62 17.00
N ARG A 188 -2.52 1.31 15.98
CA ARG A 188 -2.03 -0.03 15.67
C ARG A 188 -0.54 0.02 15.30
N PHE A 189 0.17 -1.06 15.65
CA PHE A 189 1.59 -1.17 15.33
C PHE A 189 2.04 -2.61 15.17
N GLY A 190 2.83 -2.86 14.13
CA GLY A 190 3.63 -4.08 13.93
C GLY A 190 2.91 -5.15 13.12
N TYR A 191 3.55 -6.29 13.00
CA TYR A 191 3.15 -7.39 12.12
C TYR A 191 1.83 -8.04 12.53
N VAL A 192 1.10 -8.51 11.52
CA VAL A 192 -0.19 -9.19 11.64
C VAL A 192 -0.30 -10.30 10.59
N GLY A 193 -0.98 -11.39 10.95
CA GLY A 193 -1.56 -12.33 9.99
C GLY A 193 -3.01 -11.97 9.75
N ILE A 194 -3.45 -11.98 8.50
CA ILE A 194 -4.76 -11.47 8.10
C ILE A 194 -5.49 -12.54 7.29
N GLN A 195 -6.72 -12.83 7.67
CA GLN A 195 -7.58 -13.80 6.99
C GLN A 195 -8.87 -13.11 6.52
N GLU A 196 -9.33 -13.45 5.33
CA GLU A 196 -10.66 -13.08 4.86
C GLU A 196 -11.73 -13.92 5.57
N LYS A 197 -12.79 -13.28 6.04
CA LYS A 197 -13.93 -14.01 6.60
C LYS A 197 -14.79 -14.66 5.51
N THR A 198 -14.84 -14.05 4.35
CA THR A 198 -15.46 -14.59 3.14
C THR A 198 -14.45 -14.47 2.02
N PRO A 199 -14.12 -15.55 1.30
CA PRO A 199 -13.13 -15.54 0.24
C PRO A 199 -13.41 -14.46 -0.82
N LEU A 200 -12.44 -13.60 -1.07
CA LEU A 200 -12.44 -12.57 -2.10
C LEU A 200 -11.19 -12.69 -2.97
N PHE A 201 -10.02 -12.49 -2.38
CA PHE A 201 -8.72 -12.60 -3.03
C PHE A 201 -7.86 -13.71 -2.43
N LEU A 202 -8.12 -14.12 -1.19
CA LEU A 202 -7.44 -15.24 -0.56
C LEU A 202 -8.21 -16.56 -0.73
N PRO A 203 -7.51 -17.66 -0.90
CA PRO A 203 -8.12 -18.98 -0.75
C PRO A 203 -8.70 -19.17 0.66
N GLU A 204 -9.77 -19.93 0.75
CA GLU A 204 -10.44 -20.22 2.01
C GLU A 204 -9.46 -20.75 3.07
N LYS A 205 -9.52 -20.19 4.28
CA LYS A 205 -8.68 -20.58 5.43
C LYS A 205 -7.18 -20.34 5.26
N THR A 206 -6.80 -19.50 4.31
CA THR A 206 -5.42 -19.05 4.17
C THR A 206 -5.21 -17.66 4.78
N GLU A 207 -3.96 -17.30 4.97
CA GLU A 207 -3.54 -16.07 5.60
C GLU A 207 -2.59 -15.30 4.68
N ILE A 208 -2.70 -13.97 4.68
CA ILE A 208 -1.68 -13.07 4.16
C ILE A 208 -1.05 -12.29 5.32
N ARG A 209 0.26 -12.07 5.26
CA ARG A 209 0.98 -11.28 6.26
C ARG A 209 0.98 -9.82 5.88
N GLY A 210 1.00 -8.98 6.90
CA GLY A 210 1.11 -7.54 6.72
C GLY A 210 1.60 -6.86 8.00
N HIS A 211 1.54 -5.54 7.99
CA HIS A 211 1.76 -4.75 9.19
C HIS A 211 0.78 -3.57 9.23
N GLU A 212 0.62 -3.00 10.42
CA GLU A 212 -0.08 -1.74 10.61
C GLU A 212 0.83 -0.75 11.35
N PHE A 213 0.75 0.53 10.96
CA PHE A 213 1.42 1.63 11.65
C PHE A 213 0.69 2.94 11.34
N HIS A 214 -0.27 3.32 12.21
CA HIS A 214 -1.07 4.52 11.95
C HIS A 214 -1.50 5.23 13.24
N TYR A 215 -1.60 6.58 13.15
CA TYR A 215 -2.09 7.49 14.18
C TYR A 215 -3.49 8.03 13.86
N PHE A 216 -4.01 7.68 12.71
CA PHE A 216 -5.39 7.95 12.32
C PHE A 216 -6.24 6.72 12.60
N ASP A 217 -7.52 6.92 12.85
CA ASP A 217 -8.47 5.83 12.93
C ASP A 217 -9.72 6.19 12.13
N SER A 218 -10.40 5.17 11.61
CA SER A 218 -11.65 5.33 10.89
C SER A 218 -12.82 5.20 11.85
N SER A 219 -13.90 5.94 11.59
CA SER A 219 -15.19 5.71 12.25
C SER A 219 -15.79 4.34 11.89
N ASP A 220 -15.32 3.70 10.79
CA ASP A 220 -15.66 2.34 10.39
C ASP A 220 -14.45 1.64 9.77
N ASN A 221 -13.77 0.82 10.56
CA ASN A 221 -12.62 0.02 10.11
C ASN A 221 -13.02 -1.23 9.33
N GLY A 222 -14.29 -1.51 9.18
CA GLY A 222 -14.80 -2.72 8.54
C GLY A 222 -14.65 -3.98 9.40
N ASN A 223 -15.15 -5.07 8.87
CA ASN A 223 -15.14 -6.37 9.53
C ASN A 223 -15.01 -7.55 8.54
N ALA A 224 -14.61 -7.27 7.31
CA ALA A 224 -14.52 -8.29 6.26
C ALA A 224 -13.33 -9.24 6.47
N PHE A 225 -12.30 -8.78 7.20
CA PHE A 225 -11.10 -9.52 7.51
C PHE A 225 -10.91 -9.63 9.02
N HIS A 226 -10.07 -10.59 9.42
CA HIS A 226 -9.61 -10.73 10.80
C HIS A 226 -8.09 -10.67 10.84
N ALA A 227 -7.55 -9.71 11.58
CA ALA A 227 -6.12 -9.55 11.83
C ALA A 227 -5.76 -10.15 13.19
N ALA A 228 -4.68 -10.92 13.25
CA ALA A 228 -4.15 -11.50 14.48
C ALA A 228 -2.66 -11.21 14.65
N LYS A 229 -2.24 -10.93 15.88
CA LYS A 229 -0.82 -10.76 16.19
C LYS A 229 -0.10 -12.10 16.19
N PRO A 230 1.07 -12.23 15.51
CA PRO A 230 1.89 -13.41 15.62
C PRO A 230 2.24 -13.69 17.08
N MET A 231 2.17 -14.95 17.49
CA MET A 231 2.55 -15.44 18.83
C MET A 231 1.81 -14.77 20.01
N ARG A 232 0.66 -14.14 19.78
CA ARG A 232 -0.18 -13.53 20.83
C ARG A 232 -1.66 -13.82 20.55
N SER A 233 -2.46 -13.88 21.60
CA SER A 233 -3.93 -14.09 21.48
C SER A 233 -4.71 -12.84 21.05
N ARG A 234 -4.03 -11.72 20.73
CA ARG A 234 -4.67 -10.46 20.32
C ARG A 234 -5.01 -10.50 18.84
N GLY A 235 -6.29 -10.29 18.53
CA GLY A 235 -6.78 -10.08 17.17
C GLY A 235 -7.90 -9.07 17.15
N TRP A 236 -8.30 -8.63 15.97
CA TRP A 236 -9.40 -7.69 15.73
C TRP A 236 -9.93 -7.83 14.31
N ASP A 237 -11.17 -7.43 14.13
CA ASP A 237 -11.76 -7.32 12.80
C ASP A 237 -11.30 -6.02 12.14
N CYS A 238 -11.10 -6.07 10.83
CA CYS A 238 -10.60 -4.96 10.05
C CYS A 238 -11.02 -5.09 8.59
N MET A 239 -10.69 -4.09 7.82
CA MET A 239 -10.90 -3.93 6.39
C MET A 239 -12.37 -4.00 5.97
N GLN A 240 -12.74 -3.10 5.12
CA GLN A 240 -13.99 -3.12 4.36
C GLN A 240 -13.76 -3.88 3.05
N ALA A 241 -14.74 -4.62 2.60
CA ALA A 241 -14.68 -5.31 1.33
C ALA A 241 -16.06 -5.37 0.67
N GLY A 242 -16.04 -5.43 -0.66
CA GLY A 242 -17.20 -5.72 -1.49
C GLY A 242 -16.91 -6.90 -2.42
N SER A 243 -17.62 -6.98 -3.54
CA SER A 243 -17.42 -8.06 -4.52
C SER A 243 -16.12 -7.94 -5.31
N SER A 244 -15.49 -6.77 -5.33
CA SER A 244 -14.31 -6.48 -6.16
C SER A 244 -13.27 -5.59 -5.47
N TYR A 245 -13.46 -5.19 -4.22
CA TYR A 245 -12.51 -4.35 -3.51
C TYR A 245 -12.21 -4.83 -2.09
N ALA A 246 -11.01 -4.51 -1.63
CA ALA A 246 -10.60 -4.59 -0.23
C ALA A 246 -9.89 -3.29 0.17
N ALA A 247 -10.28 -2.74 1.34
CA ALA A 247 -9.76 -1.46 1.82
C ALA A 247 -9.61 -1.46 3.33
N GLY A 248 -8.46 -1.04 3.86
CA GLY A 248 -8.20 -0.98 5.29
C GLY A 248 -6.83 -0.41 5.65
N PHE A 249 -6.53 -0.31 6.96
CA PHE A 249 -5.23 0.19 7.42
C PHE A 249 -4.06 -0.78 7.21
N PRO A 250 -4.24 -2.13 7.21
CA PRO A 250 -3.12 -3.03 7.00
C PRO A 250 -2.40 -2.81 5.66
N HIS A 251 -1.07 -2.85 5.69
CA HIS A 251 -0.21 -2.97 4.52
C HIS A 251 0.08 -4.45 4.31
N LEU A 252 -0.36 -5.01 3.20
CA LEU A 252 -0.25 -6.42 2.88
C LEU A 252 1.08 -6.73 2.18
N TYR A 253 1.66 -7.90 2.45
CA TYR A 253 2.87 -8.36 1.78
C TYR A 253 2.52 -9.56 0.89
N TYR A 254 2.40 -9.33 -0.41
CA TYR A 254 1.85 -10.31 -1.36
C TYR A 254 2.70 -11.57 -1.49
N TYR A 255 4.03 -11.49 -1.32
CA TYR A 255 4.89 -12.68 -1.31
C TYR A 255 4.60 -13.65 -0.16
N SER A 256 3.93 -13.21 0.89
CA SER A 256 3.50 -14.12 1.97
C SER A 256 2.35 -15.03 1.56
N ASN A 257 1.55 -14.60 0.55
CA ASN A 257 0.52 -15.40 -0.11
C ASN A 257 0.29 -14.86 -1.54
N PRO A 258 1.03 -15.35 -2.54
CA PRO A 258 0.96 -14.85 -3.92
C PRO A 258 -0.41 -15.00 -4.58
N GLU A 259 -1.26 -15.91 -4.09
CA GLU A 259 -2.60 -16.09 -4.64
C GLU A 259 -3.49 -14.86 -4.45
N PHE A 260 -3.20 -14.03 -3.43
CA PHE A 260 -3.89 -12.75 -3.24
C PHE A 260 -3.74 -11.83 -4.47
N ALA A 261 -2.49 -11.63 -4.92
CA ALA A 261 -2.20 -10.80 -6.08
C ALA A 261 -2.76 -11.42 -7.38
N LEU A 262 -2.62 -12.74 -7.55
CA LEU A 262 -3.18 -13.45 -8.70
C LEU A 262 -4.69 -13.28 -8.79
N ASN A 263 -5.40 -13.51 -7.70
CA ASN A 263 -6.87 -13.43 -7.67
C ASN A 263 -7.36 -11.98 -7.84
N PHE A 264 -6.62 -10.99 -7.33
CA PHE A 264 -6.91 -9.58 -7.60
C PHE A 264 -6.77 -9.26 -9.10
N VAL A 265 -5.64 -9.64 -9.72
CA VAL A 265 -5.41 -9.42 -11.16
C VAL A 265 -6.44 -10.19 -12.01
N ASP A 266 -6.83 -11.41 -11.61
CA ASP A 266 -7.89 -12.16 -12.29
C ASP A 266 -9.26 -11.48 -12.14
N THR A 267 -9.52 -10.82 -11.02
CA THR A 267 -10.74 -10.02 -10.84
C THR A 267 -10.72 -8.78 -11.75
N CYS A 268 -9.57 -8.10 -11.85
CA CYS A 268 -9.38 -7.01 -12.81
C CYS A 268 -9.62 -7.48 -14.26
N ARG A 269 -9.16 -8.67 -14.63
CA ARG A 269 -9.31 -9.24 -15.96
C ARG A 269 -10.77 -9.51 -16.35
N ARG A 270 -11.61 -9.78 -15.36
CA ARG A 270 -13.07 -10.00 -15.55
C ARG A 270 -13.88 -8.70 -15.62
N TYR A 271 -13.31 -7.59 -15.18
CA TYR A 271 -13.97 -6.27 -15.26
C TYR A 271 -14.09 -5.81 -16.72
N LYS A 272 -15.29 -5.37 -17.11
CA LYS A 272 -15.58 -4.99 -18.50
C LYS A 272 -15.91 -3.50 -18.69
N GLY A 273 -15.83 -2.69 -17.60
CA GLY A 273 -16.18 -1.27 -17.65
C GLY A 273 -17.68 -1.02 -17.56
#